data_6cebfaae851dae49867be066fcbd4bd4
#
_entry.id   6cebfaae851dae49867be066fcbd4bd4
#
_cell.length_a   1.000
_cell.length_b   1.000
_cell.length_c   1.000
_cell.angle_alpha   90.00
_cell.angle_beta   90.00
_cell.angle_gamma   90.00
#
_symmetry.space_group_name_H-M   'P 1'
#
loop_
_entity.id
_entity.type
_entity.pdbx_description
1 polymer ?
#
loop_
_entity_poly.entity_id
_entity_poly.type
_entity_poly.pdbx_seq_one_letter_code
_entity_poly.pdbx_strand_id
1 'polypeptide(L)'
;MQRLQEDYLAAYRSLKLTRDSAGVLVAEFHTNDGPFTFTAQDHTEFVDAFYRIAQDRANKIVILTGAGGDFIPEIDFSSFGNVADPGVWGQVHDEGVQLLENIVNIRVPLIASIEGRAHVHSEYALLANVIVAAEGATFHDVPHFAGGIVPGDGIFTAWSYRAGAGRAEAFLLNPQPLAARTAYEWGVVAEVVPNGKALSRARELAELYLKAPEVTRRNTRVHFMQPLKERIVREVGYGLSLEGASAADLVKSIEAKSERVAQKGKVA
;
A
#
# COMPACT_ATOMS: atom_id res chain seq x y z
N MET A 1 -26.70 9.37 10.95
CA MET A 1 -25.72 8.66 10.10
C MET A 1 -25.03 9.54 9.06
N GLN A 2 -25.69 10.49 8.38
CA GLN A 2 -25.08 11.35 7.35
C GLN A 2 -24.00 12.32 7.87
N ARG A 3 -24.13 12.89 9.06
CA ARG A 3 -23.17 13.87 9.63
C ARG A 3 -21.79 13.30 10.03
N LEU A 4 -21.68 12.00 10.27
CA LEU A 4 -20.40 11.35 10.60
C LEU A 4 -19.54 10.99 9.37
N GLN A 5 -20.09 11.14 8.15
CA GLN A 5 -19.48 10.72 6.91
C GLN A 5 -18.70 11.83 6.15
N GLU A 6 -19.08 13.10 6.35
CA GLU A 6 -18.44 14.21 5.60
C GLU A 6 -17.14 14.71 6.24
N ASP A 7 -17.00 14.60 7.56
CA ASP A 7 -15.83 15.14 8.28
C ASP A 7 -14.53 14.38 8.01
N TYR A 8 -14.58 13.11 7.58
CA TYR A 8 -13.36 12.33 7.39
C TYR A 8 -12.54 12.74 6.16
N LEU A 9 -13.13 13.42 5.19
CA LEU A 9 -12.40 13.84 3.98
C LEU A 9 -11.27 14.84 4.27
N ALA A 10 -11.29 15.50 5.42
CA ALA A 10 -10.27 16.44 5.85
C ALA A 10 -9.55 15.98 7.14
N ALA A 11 -9.72 14.72 7.56
CA ALA A 11 -9.27 14.28 8.87
C ALA A 11 -7.81 13.79 8.92
N TYR A 12 -7.20 13.47 7.77
CA TYR A 12 -5.90 12.79 7.71
C TYR A 12 -4.81 13.73 7.26
N ARG A 13 -3.66 13.62 7.91
CA ARG A 13 -2.50 14.49 7.64
C ARG A 13 -1.80 14.17 6.33
N SER A 14 -1.71 12.89 6.00
CA SER A 14 -0.88 12.38 4.89
C SER A 14 -1.70 11.68 3.80
N LEU A 15 -3.03 11.74 3.90
CA LEU A 15 -3.96 11.21 2.91
C LEU A 15 -4.98 12.29 2.54
N LYS A 16 -4.77 12.94 1.43
CA LYS A 16 -5.68 13.95 0.90
C LYS A 16 -6.83 13.30 0.15
N LEU A 17 -8.03 13.47 0.67
CA LEU A 17 -9.24 12.89 0.12
C LEU A 17 -10.04 13.97 -0.62
N THR A 18 -10.23 13.80 -1.91
CA THR A 18 -11.01 14.71 -2.74
C THR A 18 -12.08 13.95 -3.50
N ARG A 19 -13.36 14.24 -3.23
CA ARG A 19 -14.49 13.62 -3.90
C ARG A 19 -15.21 14.63 -4.80
N ASP A 20 -15.39 14.27 -6.07
CA ASP A 20 -16.18 15.07 -7.01
C ASP A 20 -17.69 14.82 -6.86
N SER A 21 -18.48 15.63 -7.59
CA SER A 21 -19.95 15.53 -7.60
C SER A 21 -20.47 14.22 -8.22
N ALA A 22 -19.67 13.52 -9.01
CA ALA A 22 -20.01 12.23 -9.59
C ALA A 22 -19.79 11.07 -8.60
N GLY A 23 -19.08 11.32 -7.48
CA GLY A 23 -18.75 10.35 -6.45
C GLY A 23 -17.41 9.62 -6.71
N VAL A 24 -16.53 10.16 -7.53
CA VAL A 24 -15.15 9.67 -7.67
C VAL A 24 -14.33 10.26 -6.54
N LEU A 25 -13.85 9.40 -5.64
CA LEU A 25 -12.92 9.76 -4.57
C LEU A 25 -11.50 9.53 -5.04
N VAL A 26 -10.67 10.57 -5.01
CA VAL A 26 -9.22 10.47 -5.13
C VAL A 26 -8.63 10.49 -3.72
N ALA A 27 -7.89 9.47 -3.39
CA ALA A 27 -7.10 9.35 -2.17
C ALA A 27 -5.62 9.45 -2.55
N GLU A 28 -5.01 10.59 -2.22
CA GLU A 28 -3.66 10.96 -2.61
C GLU A 28 -2.74 10.93 -1.39
N PHE A 29 -1.75 10.04 -1.42
CA PHE A 29 -0.71 9.96 -0.40
C PHE A 29 0.25 11.12 -0.55
N HIS A 30 0.56 11.83 0.55
CA HIS A 30 1.46 12.96 0.52
C HIS A 30 2.15 13.24 1.86
N THR A 31 3.30 13.90 1.80
CA THR A 31 3.94 14.55 2.96
C THR A 31 4.12 16.01 2.61
N ASN A 32 3.37 16.90 3.27
CA ASN A 32 3.40 18.36 3.00
C ASN A 32 3.19 18.70 1.51
N ASP A 33 2.18 18.10 0.88
CA ASP A 33 1.85 18.22 -0.55
C ASP A 33 2.95 17.75 -1.53
N GLY A 34 4.01 17.12 -1.03
CA GLY A 34 5.10 16.51 -1.82
C GLY A 34 5.08 15.00 -1.80
N PRO A 35 6.16 14.34 -2.27
CA PRO A 35 6.31 12.90 -2.24
C PRO A 35 6.11 12.35 -0.83
N PHE A 36 5.42 11.23 -0.73
CA PHE A 36 5.02 10.66 0.53
C PHE A 36 6.17 9.90 1.21
N THR A 37 6.39 10.18 2.49
CA THR A 37 7.22 9.36 3.38
C THR A 37 6.31 8.71 4.41
N PHE A 38 6.21 7.38 4.36
CA PHE A 38 5.36 6.59 5.24
C PHE A 38 5.93 6.56 6.67
N THR A 39 5.08 6.73 7.68
CA THR A 39 5.44 6.72 9.09
C THR A 39 4.52 5.82 9.91
N ALA A 40 4.90 5.50 11.16
CA ALA A 40 4.04 4.77 12.09
C ALA A 40 2.70 5.48 12.34
N GLN A 41 2.67 6.81 12.34
CA GLN A 41 1.42 7.55 12.47
C GLN A 41 0.50 7.31 11.26
N ASP A 42 1.06 7.28 10.05
CA ASP A 42 0.29 6.99 8.84
C ASP A 42 -0.25 5.57 8.86
N HIS A 43 0.53 4.62 9.38
CA HIS A 43 0.09 3.23 9.57
C HIS A 43 -1.19 3.17 10.42
N THR A 44 -1.21 3.84 11.56
CA THR A 44 -2.39 3.94 12.43
C THR A 44 -3.55 4.70 11.77
N GLU A 45 -3.28 5.87 11.17
CA GLU A 45 -4.33 6.70 10.56
C GLU A 45 -4.99 6.02 9.35
N PHE A 46 -4.25 5.25 8.57
CA PHE A 46 -4.77 4.59 7.37
C PHE A 46 -5.73 3.45 7.69
N VAL A 47 -5.64 2.84 8.88
CA VAL A 47 -6.65 1.88 9.35
C VAL A 47 -8.03 2.54 9.38
N ASP A 48 -8.16 3.70 10.04
CA ASP A 48 -9.41 4.45 10.11
C ASP A 48 -9.81 5.02 8.74
N ALA A 49 -8.86 5.57 7.99
CA ALA A 49 -9.11 6.16 6.69
C ALA A 49 -9.74 5.16 5.71
N PHE A 50 -9.13 4.00 5.52
CA PHE A 50 -9.64 2.98 4.60
C PHE A 50 -10.92 2.32 5.10
N TYR A 51 -11.11 2.21 6.43
CA TYR A 51 -12.39 1.81 6.99
C TYR A 51 -13.50 2.79 6.60
N ARG A 52 -13.30 4.11 6.78
CA ARG A 52 -14.30 5.13 6.45
C ARG A 52 -14.55 5.21 4.94
N ILE A 53 -13.51 5.13 4.12
CA ILE A 53 -13.65 5.07 2.66
C ILE A 53 -14.53 3.89 2.24
N ALA A 54 -14.33 2.71 2.87
CA ALA A 54 -15.11 1.50 2.56
C ALA A 54 -16.57 1.60 2.99
N GLN A 55 -16.88 2.32 4.07
CA GLN A 55 -18.24 2.48 4.60
C GLN A 55 -19.02 3.59 3.90
N ASP A 56 -18.36 4.58 3.30
CA ASP A 56 -19.02 5.72 2.69
C ASP A 56 -19.69 5.38 1.35
N ARG A 57 -21.01 5.38 1.36
CA ARG A 57 -21.82 5.08 0.17
C ARG A 57 -21.84 6.20 -0.87
N ALA A 58 -21.37 7.40 -0.54
CA ALA A 58 -21.20 8.47 -1.51
C ALA A 58 -20.01 8.20 -2.45
N ASN A 59 -19.04 7.37 -2.04
CA ASN A 59 -17.99 6.89 -2.90
C ASN A 59 -18.55 5.91 -3.93
N LYS A 60 -18.39 6.21 -5.20
CA LYS A 60 -18.83 5.37 -6.33
C LYS A 60 -17.68 4.72 -7.06
N ILE A 61 -16.53 5.37 -7.09
CA ILE A 61 -15.23 4.89 -7.56
C ILE A 61 -14.19 5.44 -6.60
N VAL A 62 -13.12 4.71 -6.34
CA VAL A 62 -11.96 5.21 -5.59
C VAL A 62 -10.72 5.11 -6.47
N ILE A 63 -9.90 6.17 -6.46
CA ILE A 63 -8.59 6.21 -7.11
C ILE A 63 -7.54 6.41 -6.02
N LEU A 64 -6.56 5.50 -5.93
CA LEU A 64 -5.37 5.68 -5.12
C LEU A 64 -4.25 6.26 -5.97
N THR A 65 -3.57 7.27 -5.48
CA THR A 65 -2.42 7.91 -6.14
C THR A 65 -1.50 8.51 -5.11
N GLY A 66 -0.32 8.96 -5.50
CA GLY A 66 0.57 9.73 -4.64
C GLY A 66 0.91 11.09 -5.23
N ALA A 67 1.30 12.03 -4.38
CA ALA A 67 1.73 13.36 -4.75
C ALA A 67 3.20 13.40 -5.19
N GLY A 68 3.60 14.51 -5.82
CA GLY A 68 5.00 14.75 -6.16
C GLY A 68 5.59 13.84 -7.23
N GLY A 69 4.75 13.13 -8.00
CA GLY A 69 5.21 12.23 -9.08
C GLY A 69 5.60 10.83 -8.62
N ASP A 70 5.34 10.44 -7.39
CA ASP A 70 5.56 9.09 -6.88
C ASP A 70 4.25 8.48 -6.32
N PHE A 71 4.22 7.19 -5.98
CA PHE A 71 3.11 6.56 -5.28
C PHE A 71 3.40 6.51 -3.76
N ILE A 72 4.22 5.58 -3.31
CA ILE A 72 4.78 5.54 -1.96
C ILE A 72 6.27 5.25 -2.10
N PRO A 73 7.13 6.29 -2.14
CA PRO A 73 8.55 6.11 -2.45
C PRO A 73 9.41 5.74 -1.27
N GLU A 74 9.05 6.18 -0.04
CA GLU A 74 9.94 6.16 1.12
C GLU A 74 9.20 5.82 2.40
N ILE A 75 9.94 5.32 3.40
CA ILE A 75 9.47 5.03 4.76
C ILE A 75 10.46 5.59 5.79
N ASP A 76 9.96 6.19 6.85
CA ASP A 76 10.73 6.53 8.04
C ASP A 76 10.62 5.41 9.08
N PHE A 77 11.56 4.48 9.03
CA PHE A 77 11.63 3.38 10.01
C PHE A 77 11.79 3.86 11.46
N SER A 78 12.43 5.01 11.68
CA SER A 78 12.66 5.52 13.03
C SER A 78 11.37 5.90 13.75
N SER A 79 10.32 6.22 12.98
CA SER A 79 9.00 6.57 13.51
C SER A 79 8.28 5.41 14.21
N PHE A 80 8.63 4.15 13.90
CA PHE A 80 8.02 2.96 14.49
C PHE A 80 8.57 2.60 15.89
N GLY A 81 9.60 3.31 16.35
CA GLY A 81 10.21 3.05 17.66
C GLY A 81 10.93 1.70 17.73
N ASN A 82 10.88 1.05 18.90
CA ASN A 82 11.54 -0.25 19.06
C ASN A 82 10.64 -1.41 18.63
N VAL A 83 10.73 -1.81 17.38
CA VAL A 83 9.96 -2.94 16.82
C VAL A 83 10.35 -4.31 17.40
N ALA A 84 11.41 -4.38 18.22
CA ALA A 84 11.72 -5.59 19.01
C ALA A 84 10.88 -5.68 20.29
N ASP A 85 10.20 -4.61 20.69
CA ASP A 85 9.25 -4.63 21.80
C ASP A 85 7.96 -5.32 21.36
N PRO A 86 7.49 -6.37 22.09
CA PRO A 86 6.28 -7.10 21.70
C PRO A 86 5.00 -6.23 21.68
N GLY A 87 4.94 -5.17 22.50
CA GLY A 87 3.79 -4.26 22.53
C GLY A 87 3.76 -3.36 21.28
N VAL A 88 4.91 -2.83 20.89
CA VAL A 88 5.06 -2.05 19.66
C VAL A 88 4.74 -2.91 18.44
N TRP A 89 5.32 -4.09 18.35
CA TRP A 89 5.05 -4.99 17.23
C TRP A 89 3.61 -5.48 17.21
N GLY A 90 3.00 -5.76 18.37
CA GLY A 90 1.59 -6.14 18.46
C GLY A 90 0.66 -5.10 17.85
N GLN A 91 0.94 -3.81 18.07
CA GLN A 91 0.20 -2.73 17.44
C GLN A 91 0.40 -2.71 15.91
N VAL A 92 1.65 -2.79 15.43
CA VAL A 92 1.96 -2.84 13.99
C VAL A 92 1.27 -4.05 13.33
N HIS A 93 1.29 -5.20 13.97
CA HIS A 93 0.62 -6.42 13.50
C HIS A 93 -0.89 -6.22 13.34
N ASP A 94 -1.55 -5.76 14.39
CA ASP A 94 -3.01 -5.61 14.39
C ASP A 94 -3.47 -4.54 13.38
N GLU A 95 -2.77 -3.43 13.32
CA GLU A 95 -3.03 -2.36 12.36
C GLU A 95 -2.80 -2.83 10.92
N GLY A 96 -1.70 -3.54 10.63
CA GLY A 96 -1.39 -4.05 9.29
C GLY A 96 -2.44 -5.02 8.76
N VAL A 97 -2.93 -5.94 9.62
CA VAL A 97 -4.05 -6.83 9.28
C VAL A 97 -5.30 -6.02 8.95
N GLN A 98 -5.70 -5.10 9.84
CA GLN A 98 -6.93 -4.33 9.68
C GLN A 98 -6.86 -3.40 8.46
N LEU A 99 -5.71 -2.79 8.19
CA LEU A 99 -5.52 -1.89 7.07
C LEU A 99 -5.78 -2.59 5.74
N LEU A 100 -5.15 -3.74 5.50
CA LEU A 100 -5.36 -4.48 4.25
C LEU A 100 -6.79 -5.01 4.14
N GLU A 101 -7.37 -5.49 5.23
CA GLU A 101 -8.77 -5.90 5.27
C GLU A 101 -9.70 -4.73 4.92
N ASN A 102 -9.43 -3.53 5.39
CA ASN A 102 -10.21 -2.34 5.07
C ASN A 102 -10.11 -1.97 3.59
N ILE A 103 -8.92 -2.06 2.97
CA ILE A 103 -8.75 -1.79 1.53
C ILE A 103 -9.53 -2.81 0.68
N VAL A 104 -9.43 -4.11 0.98
CA VAL A 104 -10.19 -5.13 0.21
C VAL A 104 -11.69 -5.06 0.46
N ASN A 105 -12.12 -4.46 1.57
CA ASN A 105 -13.52 -4.22 1.90
C ASN A 105 -14.12 -2.98 1.22
N ILE A 106 -13.34 -2.15 0.52
CA ILE A 106 -13.89 -1.10 -0.35
C ILE A 106 -14.78 -1.76 -1.40
N ARG A 107 -16.05 -1.42 -1.43
CA ARG A 107 -17.10 -2.11 -2.22
C ARG A 107 -17.37 -1.47 -3.59
N VAL A 108 -16.59 -0.51 -4.01
CA VAL A 108 -16.68 0.16 -5.31
C VAL A 108 -15.40 -0.06 -6.08
N PRO A 109 -15.38 0.00 -7.42
CA PRO A 109 -14.15 -0.16 -8.17
C PRO A 109 -13.03 0.73 -7.64
N LEU A 110 -11.88 0.14 -7.43
CA LEU A 110 -10.66 0.77 -6.97
C LEU A 110 -9.65 0.76 -8.11
N ILE A 111 -9.11 1.92 -8.44
CA ILE A 111 -8.07 2.10 -9.46
C ILE A 111 -6.82 2.62 -8.76
N ALA A 112 -5.67 2.03 -9.01
CA ALA A 112 -4.40 2.60 -8.60
C ALA A 112 -3.74 3.33 -9.77
N SER A 113 -3.28 4.54 -9.51
CA SER A 113 -2.57 5.40 -10.46
C SER A 113 -1.15 5.61 -9.96
N ILE A 114 -0.17 5.06 -10.67
CA ILE A 114 1.24 5.04 -10.26
C ILE A 114 2.05 5.85 -11.28
N GLU A 115 2.53 7.02 -10.86
CA GLU A 115 3.29 7.90 -11.75
C GLU A 115 4.80 7.59 -11.69
N GLY A 116 5.33 7.29 -10.50
CA GLY A 116 6.75 7.04 -10.27
C GLY A 116 6.99 5.86 -9.33
N ARG A 117 7.67 6.09 -8.22
CA ARG A 117 8.13 5.05 -7.30
C ARG A 117 6.99 4.48 -6.44
N ALA A 118 6.76 3.19 -6.51
CA ALA A 118 5.95 2.39 -5.59
C ALA A 118 6.90 1.41 -4.87
N HIS A 119 7.73 1.94 -3.98
CA HIS A 119 8.85 1.24 -3.37
C HIS A 119 8.59 0.78 -1.93
N VAL A 120 7.50 1.28 -1.35
CA VAL A 120 6.99 0.91 -0.03
C VAL A 120 5.50 0.63 -0.19
N HIS A 121 4.98 -0.39 0.46
CA HIS A 121 3.55 -0.75 0.45
C HIS A 121 2.92 -0.76 -0.95
N SER A 122 3.64 -1.31 -1.95
CA SER A 122 3.10 -1.47 -3.30
C SER A 122 1.85 -2.38 -3.33
N GLU A 123 1.65 -3.22 -2.30
CA GLU A 123 0.47 -4.05 -2.14
C GLU A 123 -0.82 -3.22 -2.06
N TYR A 124 -0.82 -1.99 -1.56
CA TYR A 124 -2.03 -1.14 -1.59
C TYR A 124 -2.53 -0.92 -3.02
N ALA A 125 -1.61 -0.72 -3.96
CA ALA A 125 -1.96 -0.65 -5.38
C ALA A 125 -2.45 -2.00 -5.93
N LEU A 126 -1.86 -3.12 -5.50
CA LEU A 126 -2.21 -4.45 -5.96
C LEU A 126 -3.58 -4.92 -5.45
N LEU A 127 -4.12 -4.30 -4.39
CA LEU A 127 -5.50 -4.50 -3.93
C LEU A 127 -6.53 -3.73 -4.78
N ALA A 128 -6.10 -2.91 -5.75
CA ALA A 128 -7.00 -2.27 -6.72
C ALA A 128 -7.51 -3.27 -7.77
N ASN A 129 -8.61 -2.94 -8.44
CA ASN A 129 -9.10 -3.73 -9.58
C ASN A 129 -8.23 -3.52 -10.82
N VAL A 130 -7.77 -2.29 -11.01
CA VAL A 130 -7.00 -1.87 -12.16
C VAL A 130 -5.83 -1.01 -11.69
N ILE A 131 -4.66 -1.27 -12.23
CA ILE A 131 -3.45 -0.49 -12.00
C ILE A 131 -3.06 0.17 -13.33
N VAL A 132 -3.02 1.48 -13.33
CA VAL A 132 -2.47 2.31 -14.42
C VAL A 132 -1.13 2.84 -13.96
N ALA A 133 -0.07 2.55 -14.69
CA ALA A 133 1.28 3.01 -14.37
C ALA A 133 1.87 3.86 -15.49
N ALA A 134 2.61 4.89 -15.15
CA ALA A 134 3.40 5.64 -16.13
C ALA A 134 4.59 4.78 -16.63
N GLU A 135 5.12 5.12 -17.81
CA GLU A 135 6.28 4.39 -18.41
C GLU A 135 7.51 4.40 -17.50
N GLY A 136 7.72 5.49 -16.75
CA GLY A 136 8.81 5.65 -15.81
C GLY A 136 8.56 5.04 -14.43
N ALA A 137 7.36 4.52 -14.17
CA ALA A 137 7.03 3.98 -12.86
C ALA A 137 7.80 2.69 -12.54
N THR A 138 8.12 2.53 -11.26
CA THR A 138 8.86 1.37 -10.77
C THR A 138 8.23 0.83 -9.47
N PHE A 139 8.32 -0.48 -9.30
CA PHE A 139 7.93 -1.19 -8.10
C PHE A 139 9.18 -1.73 -7.39
N HIS A 140 9.19 -1.65 -6.09
CA HIS A 140 10.25 -2.23 -5.27
C HIS A 140 9.69 -2.61 -3.90
N ASP A 141 10.46 -3.39 -3.17
CA ASP A 141 10.20 -3.68 -1.76
C ASP A 141 11.45 -3.33 -0.95
N VAL A 142 11.60 -2.03 -0.67
CA VAL A 142 12.75 -1.51 0.07
C VAL A 142 12.77 -1.97 1.53
N PRO A 143 11.62 -2.01 2.25
CA PRO A 143 11.61 -2.29 3.68
C PRO A 143 12.07 -3.69 4.04
N HIS A 144 11.66 -4.70 3.26
CA HIS A 144 11.68 -6.08 3.74
C HIS A 144 12.99 -6.81 3.46
N PHE A 145 13.04 -7.74 2.51
CA PHE A 145 14.18 -8.64 2.38
C PHE A 145 15.51 -7.90 2.19
N ALA A 146 15.52 -6.85 1.37
CA ALA A 146 16.68 -5.98 1.19
C ALA A 146 17.05 -5.21 2.47
N GLY A 147 16.04 -4.83 3.27
CA GLY A 147 16.17 -4.17 4.58
C GLY A 147 16.50 -5.12 5.73
N GLY A 148 16.44 -6.44 5.50
CA GLY A 148 16.77 -7.47 6.48
C GLY A 148 15.60 -8.00 7.30
N ILE A 149 14.35 -7.77 6.86
CA ILE A 149 13.14 -8.31 7.48
C ILE A 149 12.32 -9.12 6.47
N VAL A 150 11.41 -9.96 7.00
CA VAL A 150 10.55 -10.80 6.16
C VAL A 150 9.48 -9.96 5.49
N PRO A 151 9.18 -10.12 4.18
CA PRO A 151 8.07 -9.43 3.49
C PRO A 151 6.71 -10.03 3.90
N GLY A 152 6.26 -9.74 5.13
CA GLY A 152 5.16 -10.39 5.81
C GLY A 152 3.87 -9.58 5.89
N ASP A 153 3.91 -8.28 5.62
CA ASP A 153 2.81 -7.32 5.74
C ASP A 153 1.69 -7.47 4.71
N GLY A 154 1.74 -8.55 3.92
CA GLY A 154 0.77 -8.83 2.84
C GLY A 154 1.31 -8.54 1.44
N ILE A 155 2.50 -7.97 1.32
CA ILE A 155 3.12 -7.70 0.02
C ILE A 155 3.31 -9.00 -0.79
N PHE A 156 3.80 -10.08 -0.17
CA PHE A 156 3.89 -11.39 -0.85
C PHE A 156 2.51 -11.92 -1.26
N THR A 157 1.50 -11.79 -0.39
CA THR A 157 0.13 -12.24 -0.68
C THR A 157 -0.44 -11.52 -1.90
N ALA A 158 -0.30 -10.19 -1.97
CA ALA A 158 -0.80 -9.39 -3.08
C ALA A 158 -0.04 -9.65 -4.39
N TRP A 159 1.29 -9.65 -4.35
CA TRP A 159 2.12 -9.93 -5.53
C TRP A 159 1.94 -11.35 -6.05
N SER A 160 1.92 -12.36 -5.18
CA SER A 160 1.73 -13.76 -5.60
C SER A 160 0.33 -14.02 -6.19
N TYR A 161 -0.69 -13.29 -5.72
CA TYR A 161 -2.01 -13.33 -6.32
C TYR A 161 -2.04 -12.75 -7.74
N ARG A 162 -1.34 -11.64 -7.99
CA ARG A 162 -1.34 -10.93 -9.26
C ARG A 162 -0.37 -11.53 -10.29
N ALA A 163 0.88 -11.77 -9.89
CA ALA A 163 1.96 -12.20 -10.78
C ALA A 163 2.20 -13.72 -10.80
N GLY A 164 1.61 -14.43 -9.84
CA GLY A 164 1.95 -15.82 -9.53
C GLY A 164 3.14 -15.92 -8.56
N ALA A 165 3.19 -17.01 -7.79
CA ALA A 165 4.13 -17.17 -6.68
C ALA A 165 5.60 -17.02 -7.11
N GLY A 166 6.04 -17.69 -8.16
CA GLY A 166 7.43 -17.65 -8.59
C GLY A 166 7.94 -16.27 -9.01
N ARG A 167 7.08 -15.43 -9.63
CA ARG A 167 7.45 -14.05 -9.97
C ARG A 167 7.46 -13.15 -8.73
N ALA A 168 6.53 -13.36 -7.80
CA ALA A 168 6.49 -12.64 -6.54
C ALA A 168 7.73 -12.93 -5.69
N GLU A 169 8.12 -14.19 -5.55
CA GLU A 169 9.36 -14.60 -4.85
C GLU A 169 10.59 -13.96 -5.48
N ALA A 170 10.71 -14.04 -6.82
CA ALA A 170 11.82 -13.43 -7.53
C ALA A 170 11.86 -11.91 -7.36
N PHE A 171 10.73 -11.23 -7.36
CA PHE A 171 10.61 -9.79 -7.13
C PHE A 171 11.05 -9.40 -5.71
N LEU A 172 10.53 -10.08 -4.69
CA LEU A 172 10.79 -9.74 -3.29
C LEU A 172 12.22 -10.09 -2.84
N LEU A 173 12.84 -11.07 -3.46
CA LEU A 173 14.25 -11.42 -3.23
C LEU A 173 15.23 -10.56 -4.04
N ASN A 174 14.75 -9.80 -5.03
CA ASN A 174 15.60 -9.00 -5.92
C ASN A 174 15.84 -7.59 -5.32
N PRO A 175 17.11 -7.15 -5.18
CA PRO A 175 17.41 -5.81 -4.67
C PRO A 175 17.21 -4.68 -5.71
N GLN A 176 16.68 -4.97 -6.89
CA GLN A 176 16.51 -3.99 -7.97
C GLN A 176 15.03 -3.67 -8.21
N PRO A 177 14.70 -2.40 -8.51
CA PRO A 177 13.34 -2.02 -8.87
C PRO A 177 12.84 -2.74 -10.12
N LEU A 178 11.56 -3.12 -10.13
CA LEU A 178 10.85 -3.69 -11.26
C LEU A 178 10.18 -2.57 -12.08
N ALA A 179 10.48 -2.49 -13.38
CA ALA A 179 9.87 -1.49 -14.26
C ALA A 179 8.38 -1.76 -14.50
N ALA A 180 7.58 -0.69 -14.69
CA ALA A 180 6.16 -0.78 -15.01
C ALA A 180 5.88 -1.65 -16.25
N ARG A 181 6.73 -1.62 -17.26
CA ARG A 181 6.61 -2.47 -18.45
C ARG A 181 6.70 -3.95 -18.11
N THR A 182 7.64 -4.35 -17.27
CA THR A 182 7.76 -5.75 -16.82
C THR A 182 6.57 -6.15 -15.94
N ALA A 183 6.09 -5.26 -15.07
CA ALA A 183 4.90 -5.49 -14.28
C ALA A 183 3.63 -5.65 -15.17
N TYR A 184 3.56 -4.94 -16.28
CA TYR A 184 2.52 -5.12 -17.30
C TYR A 184 2.62 -6.49 -17.98
N GLU A 185 3.82 -6.91 -18.40
CA GLU A 185 4.05 -8.23 -18.98
C GLU A 185 3.73 -9.38 -18.01
N TRP A 186 3.85 -9.14 -16.72
CA TRP A 186 3.45 -10.07 -15.68
C TRP A 186 1.94 -10.09 -15.38
N GLY A 187 1.19 -9.16 -15.98
CA GLY A 187 -0.25 -9.02 -15.75
C GLY A 187 -0.62 -8.30 -14.45
N VAL A 188 0.33 -7.65 -13.79
CA VAL A 188 0.13 -6.85 -12.57
C VAL A 188 -0.44 -5.48 -12.93
N VAL A 189 0.21 -4.77 -13.86
CA VAL A 189 -0.24 -3.49 -14.39
C VAL A 189 -1.18 -3.75 -15.57
N ALA A 190 -2.33 -3.09 -15.60
CA ALA A 190 -3.32 -3.22 -16.66
C ALA A 190 -3.03 -2.33 -17.86
N GLU A 191 -2.52 -1.13 -17.63
CA GLU A 191 -2.16 -0.16 -18.67
C GLU A 191 -0.88 0.57 -18.31
N VAL A 192 0.03 0.71 -19.28
CA VAL A 192 1.21 1.59 -19.19
C VAL A 192 0.96 2.80 -20.08
N VAL A 193 1.11 3.98 -19.52
CA VAL A 193 0.80 5.27 -20.17
C VAL A 193 2.02 6.20 -20.13
N PRO A 194 2.09 7.23 -20.98
CA PRO A 194 3.17 8.22 -20.90
C PRO A 194 3.26 8.88 -19.53
N ASN A 195 4.47 9.31 -19.14
CA ASN A 195 4.70 10.02 -17.88
C ASN A 195 3.79 11.25 -17.76
N GLY A 196 3.28 11.51 -16.56
CA GLY A 196 2.33 12.56 -16.26
C GLY A 196 0.88 12.24 -16.66
N LYS A 197 0.57 11.00 -17.08
CA LYS A 197 -0.75 10.61 -17.58
C LYS A 197 -1.47 9.54 -16.74
N ALA A 198 -0.85 8.97 -15.73
CA ALA A 198 -1.46 7.88 -14.97
C ALA A 198 -2.77 8.33 -14.29
N LEU A 199 -2.78 9.46 -13.59
CA LEU A 199 -3.98 9.95 -12.89
C LEU A 199 -5.08 10.39 -13.88
N SER A 200 -4.75 11.06 -14.98
CA SER A 200 -5.75 11.43 -16.00
C SER A 200 -6.39 10.19 -16.61
N ARG A 201 -5.59 9.15 -16.89
CA ARG A 201 -6.11 7.88 -17.40
C ARG A 201 -7.00 7.14 -16.39
N ALA A 202 -6.60 7.14 -15.12
CA ALA A 202 -7.42 6.57 -14.04
C ALA A 202 -8.80 7.27 -13.93
N ARG A 203 -8.86 8.59 -14.12
CA ARG A 203 -10.12 9.36 -14.15
C ARG A 203 -10.99 8.99 -15.36
N GLU A 204 -10.40 8.84 -16.55
CA GLU A 204 -11.14 8.38 -17.75
C GLU A 204 -11.77 6.98 -17.53
N LEU A 205 -11.03 6.07 -16.88
CA LEU A 205 -11.56 4.76 -16.52
C LEU A 205 -12.68 4.87 -15.48
N ALA A 206 -12.54 5.78 -14.51
CA ALA A 206 -13.60 6.03 -13.52
C ALA A 206 -14.89 6.52 -14.19
N GLU A 207 -14.80 7.46 -15.14
CA GLU A 207 -15.94 7.93 -15.92
C GLU A 207 -16.59 6.81 -16.73
N LEU A 208 -15.77 5.91 -17.31
CA LEU A 208 -16.28 4.73 -18.02
C LEU A 208 -17.05 3.80 -17.08
N TYR A 209 -16.49 3.53 -15.87
CA TYR A 209 -17.11 2.62 -14.91
C TYR A 209 -18.37 3.20 -14.27
N LEU A 210 -18.49 4.52 -14.15
CA LEU A 210 -19.70 5.20 -13.68
C LEU A 210 -20.92 4.96 -14.59
N LYS A 211 -20.72 4.61 -15.87
CA LYS A 211 -21.81 4.25 -16.79
C LYS A 211 -22.53 2.97 -16.42
N ALA A 212 -21.89 2.08 -15.66
CA ALA A 212 -22.53 0.86 -15.17
C ALA A 212 -23.51 1.18 -14.02
N PRO A 213 -24.64 0.45 -13.91
CA PRO A 213 -25.57 0.57 -12.79
C PRO A 213 -24.85 0.40 -11.43
N GLU A 214 -25.30 1.14 -10.42
CA GLU A 214 -24.63 1.16 -9.11
C GLU A 214 -24.46 -0.22 -8.49
N VAL A 215 -25.51 -1.02 -8.44
CA VAL A 215 -25.47 -2.36 -7.84
C VAL A 215 -24.51 -3.27 -8.61
N THR A 216 -24.55 -3.20 -9.96
CA THR A 216 -23.62 -3.95 -10.80
C THR A 216 -22.17 -3.58 -10.49
N ARG A 217 -21.86 -2.29 -10.49
CA ARG A 217 -20.52 -1.78 -10.23
C ARG A 217 -19.99 -2.23 -8.87
N ARG A 218 -20.81 -2.09 -7.81
CA ARG A 218 -20.46 -2.51 -6.46
C ARG A 218 -20.25 -4.01 -6.33
N ASN A 219 -21.21 -4.78 -6.80
CA ASN A 219 -21.18 -6.24 -6.62
C ASN A 219 -20.12 -6.90 -7.51
N THR A 220 -19.79 -6.32 -8.65
CA THR A 220 -18.67 -6.80 -9.47
C THR A 220 -17.34 -6.71 -8.70
N ARG A 221 -17.04 -5.58 -8.03
CA ARG A 221 -15.85 -5.53 -7.21
C ARG A 221 -15.89 -6.52 -6.05
N VAL A 222 -17.00 -6.59 -5.32
CA VAL A 222 -17.14 -7.54 -4.20
C VAL A 222 -16.87 -8.97 -4.67
N HIS A 223 -17.42 -9.34 -5.82
CA HIS A 223 -17.22 -10.67 -6.41
C HIS A 223 -15.76 -10.91 -6.82
N PHE A 224 -15.15 -9.95 -7.52
CA PHE A 224 -13.76 -10.09 -8.00
C PHE A 224 -12.74 -10.11 -6.85
N MET A 225 -13.02 -9.39 -5.76
CA MET A 225 -12.09 -9.33 -4.63
C MET A 225 -12.20 -10.52 -3.67
N GLN A 226 -13.25 -11.34 -3.77
CA GLN A 226 -13.47 -12.44 -2.82
C GLN A 226 -12.26 -13.39 -2.69
N PRO A 227 -11.64 -13.89 -3.78
CA PRO A 227 -10.51 -14.81 -3.64
C PRO A 227 -9.27 -14.13 -3.00
N LEU A 228 -9.01 -12.85 -3.32
CA LEU A 228 -7.89 -12.12 -2.72
C LEU A 228 -8.17 -11.81 -1.25
N LYS A 229 -9.39 -11.43 -0.90
CA LYS A 229 -9.79 -11.20 0.49
C LYS A 229 -9.61 -12.45 1.35
N GLU A 230 -10.00 -13.62 0.87
CA GLU A 230 -9.78 -14.89 1.59
C GLU A 230 -8.29 -15.14 1.85
N ARG A 231 -7.43 -14.80 0.90
CA ARG A 231 -5.98 -14.89 1.09
C ARG A 231 -5.46 -13.88 2.10
N ILE A 232 -5.87 -12.61 2.02
CA ILE A 232 -5.47 -11.55 2.97
C ILE A 232 -5.81 -11.98 4.39
N VAL A 233 -7.05 -12.37 4.66
CA VAL A 233 -7.50 -12.80 5.99
C VAL A 233 -6.72 -14.01 6.51
N ARG A 234 -6.35 -14.94 5.64
CA ARG A 234 -5.63 -16.17 6.04
C ARG A 234 -4.13 -15.98 6.21
N GLU A 235 -3.51 -15.11 5.41
CA GLU A 235 -2.06 -15.10 5.21
C GLU A 235 -1.35 -13.94 5.91
N VAL A 236 -1.98 -12.76 6.02
CA VAL A 236 -1.31 -11.53 6.46
C VAL A 236 -0.90 -11.61 7.94
N GLY A 237 -1.77 -12.04 8.84
CA GLY A 237 -1.41 -12.17 10.26
C GLY A 237 -0.29 -13.18 10.50
N TYR A 238 -0.24 -14.27 9.71
CA TYR A 238 0.89 -15.19 9.74
C TYR A 238 2.18 -14.54 9.23
N GLY A 239 2.11 -13.81 8.12
CA GLY A 239 3.26 -13.09 7.55
C GLY A 239 3.84 -12.07 8.53
N LEU A 240 3.00 -11.20 9.09
CA LEU A 240 3.39 -10.20 10.08
C LEU A 240 4.00 -10.82 11.35
N SER A 241 3.56 -12.02 11.75
CA SER A 241 4.18 -12.73 12.87
C SER A 241 5.62 -13.16 12.56
N LEU A 242 5.92 -13.59 11.34
CA LEU A 242 7.28 -13.91 10.90
C LEU A 242 8.14 -12.64 10.70
N GLU A 243 7.53 -11.59 10.20
CA GLU A 243 8.17 -10.29 10.04
C GLU A 243 8.62 -9.72 11.38
N GLY A 244 7.77 -9.74 12.41
CA GLY A 244 8.13 -9.31 13.76
C GLY A 244 9.29 -10.09 14.38
N ALA A 245 9.34 -11.38 14.14
CA ALA A 245 10.46 -12.19 14.59
C ALA A 245 11.78 -11.75 13.93
N SER A 246 11.77 -11.45 12.61
CA SER A 246 12.94 -10.97 11.89
C SER A 246 13.31 -9.52 12.24
N ALA A 247 12.33 -8.66 12.47
CA ALA A 247 12.55 -7.27 12.90
C ALA A 247 13.26 -7.24 14.27
N ALA A 248 12.84 -8.09 15.21
CA ALA A 248 13.49 -8.24 16.51
C ALA A 248 14.94 -8.75 16.40
N ASP A 249 15.23 -9.65 15.47
CA ASP A 249 16.60 -10.13 15.20
C ASP A 249 17.47 -9.04 14.57
N LEU A 250 16.91 -8.26 13.64
CA LEU A 250 17.61 -7.14 13.01
C LEU A 250 18.02 -6.08 14.04
N VAL A 251 17.12 -5.68 14.95
CA VAL A 251 17.43 -4.71 16.01
C VAL A 251 18.59 -5.19 16.87
N LYS A 252 18.54 -6.44 17.36
CA LYS A 252 19.62 -7.05 18.14
C LYS A 252 20.95 -7.07 17.39
N SER A 253 20.91 -7.35 16.09
CA SER A 253 22.10 -7.38 15.23
C SER A 253 22.74 -6.00 15.08
N ILE A 254 21.93 -4.95 14.98
CA ILE A 254 22.39 -3.54 14.90
C ILE A 254 23.01 -3.12 16.24
N GLU A 255 22.35 -3.40 17.36
CA GLU A 255 22.85 -3.12 18.70
C GLU A 255 24.22 -3.77 18.96
N ALA A 256 24.34 -5.07 18.67
CA ALA A 256 25.59 -5.82 18.83
C ALA A 256 26.74 -5.27 17.95
N LYS A 257 26.44 -4.78 16.74
CA LYS A 257 27.44 -4.12 15.88
C LYS A 257 27.89 -2.78 16.47
N SER A 258 26.95 -1.99 16.96
CA SER A 258 27.24 -0.69 17.58
C SER A 258 28.10 -0.81 18.83
N GLU A 259 27.83 -1.80 19.69
CA GLU A 259 28.65 -2.09 20.88
C GLU A 259 30.09 -2.49 20.52
N ARG A 260 30.26 -3.33 19.48
CA ARG A 260 31.60 -3.74 19.02
C ARG A 260 32.42 -2.56 18.48
N VAL A 261 31.75 -1.61 17.78
CA VAL A 261 32.42 -0.40 17.28
C VAL A 261 32.81 0.51 18.47
N ALA A 262 31.92 0.69 19.43
CA ALA A 262 32.20 1.50 20.61
C ALA A 262 33.34 0.92 21.47
N GLN A 263 33.45 -0.42 21.59
CA GLN A 263 34.54 -1.08 22.29
C GLN A 263 35.88 -0.93 21.57
N LYS A 264 35.90 -1.01 20.24
CA LYS A 264 37.14 -0.81 19.46
C LYS A 264 37.65 0.63 19.53
N GLY A 265 36.77 1.63 19.57
CA GLY A 265 37.13 3.03 19.72
C GLY A 265 37.64 3.43 21.12
N LYS A 266 37.45 2.59 22.14
CA LYS A 266 37.99 2.80 23.50
C LYS A 266 39.36 2.18 23.74
N VAL A 267 39.83 1.36 22.81
CA VAL A 267 41.13 0.64 22.89
C VAL A 267 42.20 1.26 21.97
N ALA A 268 41.79 2.20 21.11
CA ALA A 268 42.67 3.00 20.29
C ALA A 268 42.93 4.40 20.91
#